data_1996401b1ffe3e9bbc73fa20ebbb6075
#
_entry.id   1996401b1ffe3e9bbc73fa20ebbb6075
#
_cell.length_a   1.000
_cell.length_b   1.000
_cell.length_c   1.000
_cell.angle_alpha   90.00
_cell.angle_beta   90.00
_cell.angle_gamma   90.00
#
_symmetry.space_group_name_H-M   'P 1'
#
loop_
_entity.id
_entity.type
_entity.pdbx_description
1 polymer ?
#
loop_
_entity_poly.entity_id
_entity_poly.type
_entity_poly.pdbx_seq_one_letter_code
_entity_poly.pdbx_strand_id
1 'polypeptide(L)'
;MKQFEYNNLFTQAERKELIAETLKVLRNGKRLTQQEVAEKLDIQTQTYATYERGRNEPPAEILVRLSYIYDVPVDIIVQRDNVFKNKESIKNEIKAFDDVLEEMRSKVLSGDPQMREQLSQLTDALGKFTEAIGKATDKM
;
A
#
# COMPACT_ATOMS: atom_id res chain seq x y z
N MET A 1 19.94 17.64 21.22
CA MET A 1 18.88 16.70 20.85
C MET A 1 17.78 17.49 20.16
N LYS A 2 17.57 17.25 18.86
CA LYS A 2 16.38 17.79 18.21
C LYS A 2 15.17 17.14 18.89
N GLN A 3 14.34 17.97 19.52
CA GLN A 3 13.05 17.54 20.03
C GLN A 3 12.27 16.96 18.85
N PHE A 4 11.97 15.69 18.92
CA PHE A 4 11.12 15.04 17.92
C PHE A 4 9.78 15.79 17.94
N GLU A 5 9.51 16.54 16.88
CA GLU A 5 8.24 17.24 16.79
C GLU A 5 7.13 16.24 16.52
N TYR A 6 6.57 15.69 17.60
CA TYR A 6 5.37 14.86 17.53
C TYR A 6 4.15 15.61 16.97
N ASN A 7 4.29 16.91 16.78
CA ASN A 7 3.21 17.77 16.29
C ASN A 7 2.78 17.47 14.85
N ASN A 8 3.57 16.71 14.11
CA ASN A 8 3.23 16.24 12.76
C ASN A 8 2.70 14.81 12.73
N LEU A 9 2.58 14.18 13.88
CA LEU A 9 1.92 12.89 13.99
C LEU A 9 0.41 13.09 14.04
N PHE A 10 -0.30 12.13 13.50
CA PHE A 10 -1.76 12.15 13.47
C PHE A 10 -2.38 12.38 14.84
N THR A 11 -3.49 13.10 14.84
CA THR A 11 -4.34 13.18 16.04
C THR A 11 -4.83 11.77 16.39
N GLN A 12 -5.29 11.58 17.62
CA GLN A 12 -5.84 10.29 18.04
C GLN A 12 -7.04 9.86 17.17
N ALA A 13 -7.87 10.83 16.74
CA ALA A 13 -9.00 10.57 15.86
C ALA A 13 -8.55 10.09 14.47
N GLU A 14 -7.57 10.78 13.88
CA GLU A 14 -6.99 10.39 12.58
C GLU A 14 -6.34 9.02 12.64
N ARG A 15 -5.62 8.70 13.71
CA ARG A 15 -5.01 7.39 13.89
C ARG A 15 -6.04 6.27 13.99
N LYS A 16 -7.13 6.47 14.73
CA LYS A 16 -8.23 5.51 14.82
C LYS A 16 -8.85 5.22 13.45
N GLU A 17 -9.06 6.26 12.66
CA GLU A 17 -9.62 6.16 11.33
C GLU A 17 -8.68 5.41 10.37
N LEU A 18 -7.39 5.72 10.40
CA LEU A 18 -6.37 5.04 9.59
C LEU A 18 -6.28 3.54 9.94
N ILE A 19 -6.25 3.21 11.22
CA ILE A 19 -6.24 1.82 11.67
C ILE A 19 -7.52 1.11 11.20
N ALA A 20 -8.68 1.74 11.36
CA ALA A 20 -9.97 1.19 10.96
C ALA A 20 -9.99 0.81 9.48
N GLU A 21 -9.58 1.70 8.62
CA GLU A 21 -9.51 1.44 7.18
C GLU A 21 -8.49 0.37 6.81
N THR A 22 -7.33 0.38 7.46
CA THR A 22 -6.30 -0.64 7.25
C THR A 22 -6.82 -2.03 7.59
N LEU A 23 -7.51 -2.16 8.73
CA LEU A 23 -8.09 -3.44 9.14
C LEU A 23 -9.13 -3.95 8.15
N LYS A 24 -9.99 -3.08 7.63
CA LYS A 24 -10.95 -3.47 6.58
C LYS A 24 -10.26 -4.01 5.33
N VAL A 25 -9.24 -3.31 4.86
CA VAL A 25 -8.48 -3.71 3.67
C VAL A 25 -7.78 -5.05 3.88
N LEU A 26 -7.12 -5.22 5.01
CA LEU A 26 -6.42 -6.47 5.34
C LEU A 26 -7.39 -7.64 5.48
N ARG A 27 -8.52 -7.42 6.17
CA ARG A 27 -9.54 -8.44 6.33
C ARG A 27 -10.15 -8.87 4.98
N ASN A 28 -10.51 -7.91 4.15
CA ASN A 28 -11.04 -8.18 2.83
C ASN A 28 -10.02 -8.89 1.93
N GLY A 29 -8.76 -8.55 2.04
CA GLY A 29 -7.67 -9.20 1.32
C GLY A 29 -7.49 -10.68 1.71
N LYS A 30 -7.77 -11.03 2.95
CA LYS A 30 -7.78 -12.42 3.45
C LYS A 30 -9.13 -13.11 3.27
N ARG A 31 -10.15 -12.43 2.77
CA ARG A 31 -11.52 -12.92 2.59
C ARG A 31 -12.14 -13.44 3.88
N LEU A 32 -11.83 -12.79 4.99
CA LEU A 32 -12.38 -13.10 6.31
C LEU A 32 -13.57 -12.20 6.63
N THR A 33 -14.52 -12.73 7.39
CA THR A 33 -15.59 -11.93 7.99
C THR A 33 -15.11 -11.30 9.31
N GLN A 34 -15.81 -10.28 9.77
CA GLN A 34 -15.54 -9.69 11.10
C GLN A 34 -15.65 -10.74 12.21
N GLN A 35 -16.63 -11.64 12.10
CA GLN A 35 -16.81 -12.72 13.07
C GLN A 35 -15.61 -13.67 13.10
N GLU A 36 -15.12 -14.09 11.95
CA GLU A 36 -13.96 -14.98 11.86
C GLU A 36 -12.70 -14.36 12.46
N VAL A 37 -12.49 -13.06 12.24
CA VAL A 37 -11.35 -12.35 12.85
C VAL A 37 -11.53 -12.23 14.36
N ALA A 38 -12.73 -11.88 14.83
CA ALA A 38 -13.03 -11.80 16.25
C ALA A 38 -12.82 -13.14 16.97
N GLU A 39 -13.23 -14.24 16.36
CA GLU A 39 -12.99 -15.59 16.87
C GLU A 39 -11.49 -15.90 17.00
N LYS A 40 -10.71 -15.55 16.00
CA LYS A 40 -9.24 -15.71 16.03
C LYS A 40 -8.58 -14.87 17.11
N LEU A 41 -9.17 -13.72 17.45
CA LEU A 41 -8.68 -12.83 18.50
C LEU A 41 -9.20 -13.19 19.89
N ASP A 42 -10.15 -14.12 19.98
CA ASP A 42 -10.88 -14.45 21.21
C ASP A 42 -11.56 -13.24 21.85
N ILE A 43 -12.22 -12.44 21.00
CA ILE A 43 -13.02 -11.27 21.40
C ILE A 43 -14.41 -11.34 20.74
N GLN A 44 -15.32 -10.51 21.24
CA GLN A 44 -16.64 -10.41 20.64
C GLN A 44 -16.56 -9.73 19.26
N THR A 45 -17.38 -10.18 18.34
CA THR A 45 -17.49 -9.58 16.98
C THR A 45 -17.77 -8.09 17.06
N GLN A 46 -18.61 -7.66 18.00
CA GLN A 46 -18.92 -6.25 18.18
C GLN A 46 -17.73 -5.43 18.63
N THR A 47 -16.84 -5.99 19.45
CA THR A 47 -15.60 -5.33 19.86
C THR A 47 -14.69 -5.12 18.65
N TYR A 48 -14.50 -6.14 17.85
CA TYR A 48 -13.71 -6.01 16.62
C TYR A 48 -14.33 -4.99 15.65
N ALA A 49 -15.66 -5.01 15.51
CA ALA A 49 -16.36 -4.03 14.67
C ALA A 49 -16.13 -2.59 15.09
N THR A 50 -15.94 -2.31 16.40
CA THR A 50 -15.59 -0.95 16.86
C THR A 50 -14.22 -0.49 16.38
N TYR A 51 -13.29 -1.42 16.20
CA TYR A 51 -11.97 -1.11 15.63
C TYR A 51 -12.08 -0.72 14.16
N GLU A 52 -12.86 -1.44 13.37
CA GLU A 52 -13.07 -1.12 11.96
C GLU A 52 -13.95 0.12 11.72
N ARG A 53 -14.71 0.55 12.72
CA ARG A 53 -15.48 1.79 12.67
C ARG A 53 -14.68 3.02 13.12
N GLY A 54 -13.48 2.83 13.61
CA GLY A 54 -12.65 3.92 14.14
C GLY A 54 -13.16 4.48 15.48
N ARG A 55 -14.02 3.76 16.18
CA ARG A 55 -14.52 4.17 17.50
C ARG A 55 -13.51 3.93 18.61
N ASN A 56 -12.86 2.77 18.57
CA ASN A 56 -11.85 2.36 19.53
C ASN A 56 -10.57 1.99 18.81
N GLU A 57 -9.45 2.30 19.45
CA GLU A 57 -8.13 1.85 19.00
C GLU A 57 -7.85 0.46 19.59
N PRO A 58 -7.40 -0.51 18.78
CA PRO A 58 -7.03 -1.81 19.32
C PRO A 58 -5.87 -1.65 20.30
N PRO A 59 -5.92 -2.28 21.49
CA PRO A 59 -4.77 -2.29 22.39
C PRO A 59 -3.57 -3.01 21.77
N ALA A 60 -2.38 -2.77 22.30
CA ALA A 60 -1.13 -3.32 21.76
C ALA A 60 -1.16 -4.83 21.57
N GLU A 61 -1.74 -5.57 22.54
CA GLU A 61 -1.87 -7.03 22.45
C GLU A 61 -2.71 -7.45 21.24
N ILE A 62 -3.81 -6.77 20.99
CA ILE A 62 -4.69 -7.04 19.83
C ILE A 62 -3.96 -6.69 18.53
N LEU A 63 -3.23 -5.59 18.49
CA LEU A 63 -2.42 -5.22 17.32
C LEU A 63 -1.40 -6.30 16.97
N VAL A 64 -0.72 -6.87 17.96
CA VAL A 64 0.23 -7.96 17.76
C VAL A 64 -0.47 -9.20 17.20
N ARG A 65 -1.61 -9.58 17.75
CA ARG A 65 -2.40 -10.72 17.24
C ARG A 65 -2.89 -10.47 15.82
N LEU A 66 -3.37 -9.27 15.51
CA LEU A 66 -3.78 -8.88 14.17
C LEU A 66 -2.63 -8.97 13.16
N SER A 67 -1.41 -8.60 13.57
CA SER A 67 -0.23 -8.72 12.72
C SER A 67 0.03 -10.18 12.30
N TYR A 68 -0.19 -11.13 13.20
CA TYR A 68 -0.09 -12.56 12.89
C TYR A 68 -1.24 -13.03 11.99
N ILE A 69 -2.47 -12.61 12.27
CA ILE A 69 -3.63 -13.01 11.47
C ILE A 69 -3.50 -12.53 10.02
N TYR A 70 -3.05 -11.30 9.85
CA TYR A 70 -2.94 -10.66 8.53
C TYR A 70 -1.56 -10.83 7.88
N ASP A 71 -0.62 -11.43 8.61
CA ASP A 71 0.75 -11.64 8.13
C ASP A 71 1.42 -10.34 7.65
N VAL A 72 1.28 -9.29 8.47
CA VAL A 72 1.88 -7.98 8.23
C VAL A 72 2.50 -7.45 9.52
N PRO A 73 3.58 -6.66 9.46
CA PRO A 73 4.11 -5.98 10.64
C PRO A 73 3.07 -5.04 11.28
N VAL A 74 3.15 -4.86 12.60
CA VAL A 74 2.28 -3.90 13.32
C VAL A 74 2.39 -2.50 12.72
N ASP A 75 3.57 -2.11 12.28
CA ASP A 75 3.83 -0.81 11.65
C ASP A 75 2.92 -0.55 10.44
N ILE A 76 2.64 -1.57 9.66
CA ILE A 76 1.71 -1.45 8.52
C ILE A 76 0.29 -1.18 8.99
N ILE A 77 -0.13 -1.77 10.10
CA ILE A 77 -1.47 -1.55 10.65
C ILE A 77 -1.64 -0.12 11.17
N VAL A 78 -0.63 0.41 11.85
CA VAL A 78 -0.71 1.72 12.51
C VAL A 78 -0.21 2.89 11.65
N GLN A 79 0.53 2.63 10.57
CA GLN A 79 1.17 3.64 9.72
C GLN A 79 0.69 3.61 8.26
N ARG A 80 -0.55 3.23 8.05
CA ARG A 80 -1.12 3.15 6.69
C ARG A 80 -0.93 4.43 5.86
N ASP A 81 -0.91 5.59 6.51
CA ASP A 81 -0.76 6.86 5.80
C ASP A 81 0.55 6.94 4.99
N ASN A 82 1.63 6.37 5.50
CA ASN A 82 2.89 6.29 4.77
C ASN A 82 2.77 5.43 3.50
N VAL A 83 1.96 4.39 3.54
CA VAL A 83 1.68 3.53 2.37
C VAL A 83 0.84 4.27 1.34
N PHE A 84 -0.12 5.08 1.78
CA PHE A 84 -0.94 5.88 0.86
C PHE A 84 -0.22 7.09 0.28
N LYS A 85 0.59 7.78 1.07
CA LYS A 85 1.46 8.83 0.55
C LYS A 85 2.39 8.28 -0.51
N ASN A 86 2.98 7.11 -0.27
CA ASN A 86 3.78 6.41 -1.27
C ASN A 86 2.95 6.02 -2.49
N LYS A 87 1.71 5.58 -2.31
CA LYS A 87 0.83 5.21 -3.43
C LYS A 87 0.50 6.40 -4.31
N GLU A 88 0.21 7.55 -3.73
CA GLU A 88 -0.04 8.79 -4.48
C GLU A 88 1.22 9.30 -5.18
N SER A 89 2.35 9.25 -4.50
CA SER A 89 3.65 9.54 -5.09
C SER A 89 3.96 8.61 -6.27
N ILE A 90 3.76 7.31 -6.09
CA ILE A 90 3.96 6.30 -7.14
C ILE A 90 2.99 6.56 -8.32
N LYS A 91 1.73 6.88 -8.06
CA LYS A 91 0.77 7.25 -9.12
C LYS A 91 1.24 8.47 -9.91
N ASN A 92 1.76 9.49 -9.22
CA ASN A 92 2.27 10.70 -9.87
C ASN A 92 3.51 10.39 -10.71
N GLU A 93 4.40 9.52 -10.23
CA GLU A 93 5.57 9.05 -10.97
C GLU A 93 5.16 8.25 -12.21
N ILE A 94 4.20 7.34 -12.07
CA ILE A 94 3.66 6.55 -13.20
C ILE A 94 3.04 7.48 -14.23
N LYS A 95 2.24 8.47 -13.81
CA LYS A 95 1.66 9.45 -14.71
C LYS A 95 2.71 10.27 -15.45
N ALA A 96 3.74 10.74 -14.74
CA ALA A 96 4.85 11.46 -15.35
C ALA A 96 5.58 10.57 -16.37
N PHE A 97 5.74 9.30 -16.10
CA PHE A 97 6.34 8.33 -17.02
C PHE A 97 5.46 8.10 -18.26
N ASP A 98 4.14 7.94 -18.07
CA ASP A 98 3.19 7.82 -19.18
C ASP A 98 3.19 9.05 -20.08
N ASP A 99 3.26 10.25 -19.51
CA ASP A 99 3.35 11.50 -20.27
C ASP A 99 4.63 11.56 -21.12
N VAL A 100 5.75 11.13 -20.58
CA VAL A 100 7.02 11.02 -21.31
C VAL A 100 6.94 9.99 -22.44
N LEU A 101 6.34 8.81 -22.17
CA LEU A 101 6.12 7.78 -23.19
C LEU A 101 5.21 8.28 -24.32
N GLU A 102 4.17 9.03 -24.01
CA GLU A 102 3.25 9.60 -25.02
C GLU A 102 3.98 10.64 -25.88
N GLU A 103 4.80 11.49 -25.27
CA GLU A 103 5.64 12.44 -26.01
C GLU A 103 6.63 11.72 -26.94
N MET A 104 7.31 10.68 -26.46
CA MET A 104 8.22 9.86 -27.24
C MET A 104 7.50 9.16 -28.39
N ARG A 105 6.30 8.61 -28.15
CA ARG A 105 5.45 7.99 -29.15
C ARG A 105 5.07 8.97 -30.26
N SER A 106 4.70 10.19 -29.88
CA SER A 106 4.39 11.26 -30.83
C SER A 106 5.59 11.59 -31.73
N LYS A 107 6.78 11.67 -31.15
CA LYS A 107 8.03 11.91 -31.91
C LYS A 107 8.38 10.75 -32.83
N VAL A 108 8.14 9.51 -32.41
CA VAL A 108 8.33 8.32 -33.27
C VAL A 108 7.38 8.33 -34.46
N LEU A 109 6.10 8.69 -34.25
CA LEU A 109 5.11 8.79 -35.30
C LEU A 109 5.45 9.91 -36.30
N SER A 110 6.19 10.94 -35.88
CA SER A 110 6.69 12.00 -36.77
C SER A 110 7.95 11.62 -37.58
N GLY A 111 8.49 10.40 -37.40
CA GLY A 111 9.52 9.84 -38.23
C GLY A 111 10.97 10.07 -37.81
N ASP A 112 11.22 10.39 -36.53
CA ASP A 112 12.57 10.54 -35.98
C ASP A 112 13.25 9.17 -35.77
N PRO A 113 14.37 8.84 -36.51
CA PRO A 113 15.04 7.55 -36.42
C PRO A 113 15.71 7.30 -35.05
N GLN A 114 16.21 8.35 -34.39
CA GLN A 114 16.83 8.23 -33.06
C GLN A 114 15.85 7.84 -31.98
N MET A 115 14.62 8.35 -32.08
CA MET A 115 13.57 8.04 -31.15
C MET A 115 13.08 6.59 -31.26
N ARG A 116 13.08 6.02 -32.46
CA ARG A 116 12.73 4.60 -32.66
C ARG A 116 13.71 3.68 -31.94
N GLU A 117 14.99 3.95 -32.02
CA GLU A 117 16.03 3.16 -31.37
C GLU A 117 15.93 3.26 -29.84
N GLN A 118 15.76 4.47 -29.31
CA GLN A 118 15.58 4.71 -27.87
C GLN A 118 14.32 4.03 -27.35
N LEU A 119 13.23 4.05 -28.10
CA LEU A 119 11.98 3.39 -27.72
C LEU A 119 12.13 1.86 -27.68
N SER A 120 12.84 1.29 -28.65
CA SER A 120 13.15 -0.15 -28.69
C SER A 120 13.96 -0.57 -27.47
N GLN A 121 15.00 0.19 -27.12
CA GLN A 121 15.82 -0.07 -25.93
C GLN A 121 15.02 0.01 -24.64
N LEU A 122 14.13 0.99 -24.53
CA LEU A 122 13.26 1.16 -23.36
C LEU A 122 12.26 0.01 -23.25
N THR A 123 11.68 -0.45 -24.34
CA THR A 123 10.77 -1.59 -24.38
C THR A 123 11.47 -2.87 -23.93
N ASP A 124 12.70 -3.09 -24.39
CA ASP A 124 13.51 -4.24 -23.96
C ASP A 124 13.83 -4.18 -22.45
N ALA A 125 14.18 -3.00 -21.93
CA ALA A 125 14.46 -2.81 -20.52
C ALA A 125 13.22 -3.08 -19.65
N LEU A 126 12.05 -2.60 -20.09
CA LEU A 126 10.77 -2.86 -19.40
C LEU A 126 10.39 -4.33 -19.44
N GLY A 127 10.64 -5.02 -20.56
CA GLY A 127 10.42 -6.46 -20.69
C GLY A 127 11.26 -7.26 -19.69
N LYS A 128 12.53 -6.94 -19.56
CA LYS A 128 13.44 -7.55 -18.58
C LYS A 128 13.01 -7.28 -17.14
N PHE A 129 12.54 -6.08 -16.85
CA PHE A 129 12.06 -5.70 -15.53
C PHE A 129 10.78 -6.46 -15.16
N THR A 130 9.85 -6.60 -16.10
CA THR A 130 8.62 -7.37 -15.92
C THR A 130 8.92 -8.85 -15.70
N GLU A 131 9.86 -9.40 -16.43
CA GLU A 131 10.33 -10.79 -16.27
C GLU A 131 10.98 -11.00 -14.89
N ALA A 132 11.80 -10.07 -14.43
CA ALA A 132 12.43 -10.13 -13.12
C ALA A 132 11.38 -10.09 -11.98
N ILE A 133 10.34 -9.26 -12.09
CA ILE A 133 9.23 -9.20 -11.14
C ILE A 133 8.46 -10.53 -11.16
N GLY A 134 8.17 -11.09 -12.32
CA GLY A 134 7.50 -12.38 -12.46
C GLY A 134 8.26 -13.50 -11.75
N LYS A 135 9.57 -13.56 -11.92
CA LYS A 135 10.44 -14.53 -11.23
C LYS A 135 10.49 -14.33 -9.72
N ALA A 136 10.44 -13.09 -9.25
CA ALA A 136 10.43 -12.78 -7.82
C ALA A 136 9.10 -13.18 -7.16
N THR A 137 7.97 -13.03 -7.86
CA THR A 137 6.65 -13.43 -7.35
C THR A 137 6.46 -14.94 -7.35
N ASP A 138 7.06 -15.67 -8.26
CA ASP A 138 7.01 -17.14 -8.31
C ASP A 138 7.78 -17.84 -7.17
N LYS A 139 8.67 -17.10 -6.49
CA LYS A 139 9.47 -17.60 -5.36
C LYS A 139 8.86 -17.29 -3.99
N MET A 140 7.75 -16.61 -3.94
CA MET A 140 7.07 -16.28 -2.68
C MET A 140 6.08 -17.35 -2.24
#